data_e0181ee94d9fd22188fa40f4a0559db8
#
_entry.id   e0181ee94d9fd22188fa40f4a0559db8
#
_cell.length_a   1.000
_cell.length_b   1.000
_cell.length_c   1.000
_cell.angle_alpha   90.00
_cell.angle_beta   90.00
_cell.angle_gamma   90.00
#
_symmetry.space_group_name_H-M   'P 1'
#
loop_
_entity.id
_entity.type
_entity.pdbx_description
1 polymer ?
#
loop_
_entity_poly.entity_id
_entity_poly.type
_entity_poly.pdbx_seq_one_letter_code
_entity_poly.pdbx_strand_id
1 'polypeptide(L)'
;INTKTYLATYKRGTRLGFKWITNEEKEQFMGKDSPIEGTKVTKLVSDFKHATPPKDFFIDKLKWKFLVRNIEKGKNIMMTGPSGCGKTDATFKAANYLEREVHYFNLGATQDPRSTLIGNTHYNKDSGTYFSESLFVNAIQQENAVILLDELSRAHPEAWNILMTVLDPIQRYLRLDEKDNSPTIKIANGVSFIATANIGMEYTATRVIDRAILDRFSLIEMDVLSEDDEYTLLKGKFPTIDEKQLLSLCAIVGDIRKEINTDSPRLSTMISTRNTIEIAELIMDGFSIHDAAQLLIYPLYPNDGNDSERVFVKQLIQKYVGGTSKKQLFDLENI
;
A
#
# COMPACT_ATOMS: atom_id res chain seq x y z
N ILE A 1 3.48 -26.65 -33.84
CA ILE A 1 3.94 -26.76 -32.44
C ILE A 1 2.71 -27.13 -31.64
N ASN A 2 2.61 -28.41 -31.19
CA ASN A 2 1.50 -28.91 -30.39
C ASN A 2 1.59 -28.32 -28.98
N THR A 3 0.77 -27.35 -28.66
CA THR A 3 0.63 -26.80 -27.33
C THR A 3 -0.19 -27.77 -26.48
N LYS A 4 0.47 -28.50 -25.59
CA LYS A 4 -0.19 -29.39 -24.61
C LYS A 4 -0.78 -28.52 -23.49
N THR A 5 -2.03 -28.72 -23.14
CA THR A 5 -2.72 -28.04 -22.05
C THR A 5 -2.91 -28.99 -20.86
N TYR A 6 -2.72 -28.49 -19.64
CA TYR A 6 -2.96 -29.26 -18.41
C TYR A 6 -4.40 -29.09 -17.94
N LEU A 7 -5.06 -30.16 -17.60
CA LEU A 7 -6.30 -30.15 -16.87
C LEU A 7 -6.06 -30.74 -15.46
N ALA A 8 -6.38 -30.00 -14.43
CA ALA A 8 -6.37 -30.50 -13.05
C ALA A 8 -7.80 -30.88 -12.65
N THR A 9 -8.05 -32.17 -12.44
CA THR A 9 -9.34 -32.62 -11.93
C THR A 9 -9.28 -32.74 -10.41
N TYR A 10 -10.20 -32.08 -9.72
CA TYR A 10 -10.36 -32.13 -8.28
C TYR A 10 -11.48 -33.09 -7.90
N LYS A 11 -11.15 -34.17 -7.22
CA LYS A 11 -12.14 -35.00 -6.50
C LYS A 11 -11.88 -34.90 -5.02
N ARG A 12 -12.91 -34.56 -4.23
CA ARG A 12 -12.83 -34.44 -2.77
C ARG A 12 -12.19 -35.68 -2.18
N GLY A 13 -11.00 -35.54 -1.58
CA GLY A 13 -10.35 -36.59 -0.78
C GLY A 13 -9.28 -37.44 -1.49
N THR A 14 -8.91 -37.18 -2.75
CA THR A 14 -7.85 -37.93 -3.45
C THR A 14 -6.74 -37.00 -3.97
N ARG A 15 -5.49 -37.51 -3.99
CA ARG A 15 -4.31 -36.83 -4.53
C ARG A 15 -4.55 -36.42 -5.98
N LEU A 16 -4.25 -35.17 -6.31
CA LEU A 16 -4.27 -34.63 -7.65
C LEU A 16 -3.37 -35.42 -8.59
N GLY A 17 -3.96 -36.01 -9.62
CA GLY A 17 -3.27 -36.52 -10.80
C GLY A 17 -3.34 -35.48 -11.92
N PHE A 18 -2.21 -35.19 -12.56
CA PHE A 18 -2.17 -34.37 -13.77
C PHE A 18 -2.22 -35.33 -14.98
N LYS A 19 -3.16 -35.08 -15.88
CA LYS A 19 -3.23 -35.78 -17.16
C LYS A 19 -3.06 -34.75 -18.30
N TRP A 20 -2.20 -35.06 -19.24
CA TRP A 20 -2.13 -34.30 -20.49
C TRP A 20 -3.34 -34.61 -21.35
N ILE A 21 -3.99 -33.58 -21.84
CA ILE A 21 -5.12 -33.70 -22.75
C ILE A 21 -4.81 -33.10 -24.11
N THR A 22 -5.37 -33.67 -25.16
CA THR A 22 -5.32 -33.11 -26.52
C THR A 22 -6.27 -31.91 -26.64
N ASN A 23 -6.10 -31.10 -27.70
CA ASN A 23 -7.01 -30.01 -27.94
C ASN A 23 -8.48 -30.45 -28.16
N GLU A 24 -8.69 -31.64 -28.71
CA GLU A 24 -10.02 -32.25 -28.93
C GLU A 24 -10.66 -32.66 -27.58
N GLU A 25 -9.87 -33.26 -26.68
CA GLU A 25 -10.32 -33.56 -25.32
C GLU A 25 -10.62 -32.30 -24.53
N LYS A 26 -9.88 -31.21 -24.79
CA LYS A 26 -10.13 -29.90 -24.18
C LYS A 26 -11.47 -29.32 -24.61
N GLU A 27 -11.79 -29.41 -25.93
CA GLU A 27 -13.08 -28.93 -26.44
C GLU A 27 -14.25 -29.75 -25.92
N GLN A 28 -14.10 -31.06 -25.77
CA GLN A 28 -15.11 -31.91 -25.12
C GLN A 28 -15.31 -31.57 -23.64
N PHE A 29 -14.24 -31.21 -22.91
CA PHE A 29 -14.33 -30.78 -21.50
C PHE A 29 -14.84 -29.36 -21.35
N MET A 30 -14.65 -28.50 -22.35
CA MET A 30 -15.06 -27.09 -22.36
C MET A 30 -16.44 -26.89 -23.02
N GLY A 31 -17.17 -27.96 -23.27
CA GLY A 31 -18.57 -27.91 -23.73
C GLY A 31 -19.50 -27.19 -22.73
N LYS A 32 -20.70 -26.80 -23.21
CA LYS A 32 -21.67 -25.96 -22.47
C LYS A 32 -22.01 -26.42 -21.04
N ASP A 33 -21.72 -27.67 -20.69
CA ASP A 33 -21.95 -28.26 -19.35
C ASP A 33 -20.65 -28.53 -18.60
N SER A 34 -19.54 -27.92 -18.99
CA SER A 34 -18.26 -28.09 -18.31
C SER A 34 -18.31 -27.46 -16.90
N PRO A 35 -18.08 -28.22 -15.83
CA PRO A 35 -18.05 -27.66 -14.47
C PRO A 35 -16.89 -26.68 -14.25
N ILE A 36 -16.09 -26.38 -15.29
CA ILE A 36 -14.95 -25.48 -15.27
C ILE A 36 -15.33 -24.09 -15.80
N GLU A 37 -16.34 -23.99 -16.69
CA GLU A 37 -16.88 -22.68 -17.11
C GLU A 37 -17.66 -22.05 -15.96
N GLY A 38 -17.11 -20.96 -15.39
CA GLY A 38 -17.72 -20.26 -14.26
C GLY A 38 -17.21 -20.70 -12.88
N THR A 39 -16.23 -21.59 -12.79
CA THR A 39 -15.59 -21.90 -11.50
C THR A 39 -14.64 -20.76 -11.09
N LYS A 40 -14.52 -20.54 -9.76
CA LYS A 40 -13.55 -19.59 -9.17
C LYS A 40 -12.14 -19.73 -9.78
N VAL A 41 -11.73 -20.93 -10.22
CA VAL A 41 -10.40 -21.20 -10.81
C VAL A 41 -10.24 -20.57 -12.20
N THR A 42 -11.27 -20.58 -13.04
CA THR A 42 -11.20 -19.95 -14.37
C THR A 42 -11.20 -18.44 -14.25
N LYS A 43 -11.99 -17.88 -13.34
CA LYS A 43 -11.97 -16.46 -13.00
C LYS A 43 -10.59 -16.05 -12.46
N LEU A 44 -10.02 -16.86 -11.53
CA LEU A 44 -8.69 -16.67 -10.96
C LEU A 44 -7.54 -16.59 -11.98
N VAL A 45 -7.54 -17.41 -13.01
CA VAL A 45 -6.47 -17.41 -14.03
C VAL A 45 -6.60 -16.24 -15.00
N SER A 46 -7.81 -15.70 -15.19
CA SER A 46 -8.06 -14.56 -16.10
C SER A 46 -7.84 -13.21 -15.45
N ASP A 47 -8.24 -13.04 -14.18
CA ASP A 47 -8.36 -11.71 -13.56
C ASP A 47 -7.01 -11.02 -13.38
N PHE A 48 -5.97 -11.68 -12.87
CA PHE A 48 -4.67 -11.01 -12.72
C PHE A 48 -3.89 -10.84 -14.03
N LYS A 49 -4.11 -11.69 -15.05
CA LYS A 49 -3.42 -11.54 -16.36
C LYS A 49 -3.78 -10.23 -17.05
N HIS A 50 -5.01 -9.80 -16.89
CA HIS A 50 -5.56 -8.59 -17.49
C HIS A 50 -5.66 -7.43 -16.49
N ALA A 51 -5.20 -7.63 -15.25
CA ALA A 51 -5.21 -6.60 -14.23
C ALA A 51 -4.41 -5.37 -14.67
N THR A 52 -5.10 -4.25 -14.76
CA THR A 52 -4.51 -2.95 -15.02
C THR A 52 -4.74 -2.04 -13.82
N PRO A 53 -3.77 -1.19 -13.45
CA PRO A 53 -3.99 -0.21 -12.39
C PRO A 53 -5.19 0.70 -12.75
N PRO A 54 -5.92 1.20 -11.73
CA PRO A 54 -6.90 2.26 -11.94
C PRO A 54 -6.26 3.50 -12.57
N LYS A 55 -7.05 4.29 -13.33
CA LYS A 55 -6.54 5.47 -14.04
C LYS A 55 -6.04 6.59 -13.11
N ASP A 56 -6.55 6.62 -11.89
CA ASP A 56 -6.22 7.58 -10.84
C ASP A 56 -5.09 7.10 -9.90
N PHE A 57 -4.41 6.01 -10.28
CA PHE A 57 -3.33 5.44 -9.48
C PHE A 57 -2.16 4.99 -10.35
N PHE A 58 -0.96 5.45 -9.98
CA PHE A 58 0.26 5.13 -10.72
C PHE A 58 1.07 4.06 -9.99
N ILE A 59 1.26 2.92 -10.65
CA ILE A 59 2.12 1.82 -10.21
C ILE A 59 2.60 1.06 -11.45
N ASP A 60 3.80 0.54 -11.42
CA ASP A 60 4.31 -0.33 -12.47
C ASP A 60 3.35 -1.50 -12.73
N LYS A 61 3.08 -1.80 -14.01
CA LYS A 61 2.11 -2.83 -14.42
C LYS A 61 2.48 -4.24 -13.93
N LEU A 62 3.78 -4.54 -13.81
CA LEU A 62 4.23 -5.83 -13.30
C LEU A 62 4.01 -5.91 -11.78
N LYS A 63 4.36 -4.84 -11.05
CA LYS A 63 4.13 -4.74 -9.59
C LYS A 63 2.63 -4.84 -9.30
N TRP A 64 1.78 -4.17 -10.08
CA TRP A 64 0.32 -4.26 -9.95
C TRP A 64 -0.21 -5.68 -10.14
N LYS A 65 0.17 -6.33 -11.25
CA LYS A 65 -0.23 -7.72 -11.51
C LYS A 65 0.24 -8.69 -10.43
N PHE A 66 1.46 -8.47 -9.91
CA PHE A 66 2.00 -9.27 -8.83
C PHE A 66 1.23 -9.07 -7.52
N LEU A 67 0.87 -7.83 -7.18
CA LEU A 67 0.06 -7.48 -6.03
C LEU A 67 -1.32 -8.15 -6.11
N VAL A 68 -2.06 -7.92 -7.19
CA VAL A 68 -3.41 -8.49 -7.41
C VAL A 68 -3.37 -10.02 -7.34
N ARG A 69 -2.40 -10.67 -8.06
CA ARG A 69 -2.23 -12.12 -8.03
C ARG A 69 -2.00 -12.67 -6.63
N ASN A 70 -1.17 -12.01 -5.84
CA ASN A 70 -0.83 -12.52 -4.51
C ASN A 70 -1.99 -12.33 -3.53
N ILE A 71 -2.72 -11.21 -3.59
CA ILE A 71 -3.95 -11.03 -2.82
C ILE A 71 -4.96 -12.12 -3.18
N GLU A 72 -5.18 -12.36 -4.46
CA GLU A 72 -6.11 -13.39 -4.94
C GLU A 72 -5.75 -14.78 -4.39
N LYS A 73 -4.46 -15.09 -4.30
CA LYS A 73 -3.94 -16.38 -3.79
C LYS A 73 -3.79 -16.46 -2.26
N GLY A 74 -4.23 -15.46 -1.53
CA GLY A 74 -4.08 -15.41 -0.07
C GLY A 74 -2.62 -15.42 0.39
N LYS A 75 -1.70 -14.81 -0.39
CA LYS A 75 -0.28 -14.70 -0.04
C LYS A 75 0.00 -13.43 0.76
N ASN A 76 1.05 -13.49 1.57
CA ASN A 76 1.50 -12.33 2.32
C ASN A 76 2.42 -11.47 1.45
N ILE A 77 2.24 -10.15 1.50
CA ILE A 77 3.00 -9.16 0.74
C ILE A 77 3.47 -8.09 1.70
N MET A 78 4.73 -7.69 1.57
CA MET A 78 5.24 -6.49 2.22
C MET A 78 5.59 -5.46 1.14
N MET A 79 4.96 -4.29 1.23
CA MET A 79 5.32 -3.15 0.41
C MET A 79 6.28 -2.25 1.17
N THR A 80 7.45 -2.02 0.57
CA THR A 80 8.51 -1.19 1.13
C THR A 80 8.72 0.05 0.28
N GLY A 81 9.21 1.12 0.87
CA GLY A 81 9.51 2.37 0.15
C GLY A 81 9.26 3.62 0.97
N PRO A 82 9.50 4.80 0.40
CA PRO A 82 9.35 6.09 1.07
C PRO A 82 7.95 6.35 1.60
N SER A 83 7.82 7.24 2.58
CA SER A 83 6.52 7.71 3.03
C SER A 83 5.78 8.43 1.89
N GLY A 84 4.47 8.21 1.78
CA GLY A 84 3.63 8.89 0.77
C GLY A 84 3.80 8.41 -0.68
N CYS A 85 4.51 7.29 -0.94
CA CYS A 85 4.62 6.69 -2.29
C CYS A 85 3.41 5.81 -2.68
N GLY A 86 2.34 5.76 -1.88
CA GLY A 86 1.10 5.09 -2.24
C GLY A 86 0.97 3.62 -1.81
N LYS A 87 1.78 3.10 -0.86
CA LYS A 87 1.72 1.71 -0.38
C LYS A 87 0.33 1.32 0.14
N THR A 88 -0.21 2.11 1.05
CA THR A 88 -1.53 1.89 1.64
C THR A 88 -2.64 2.00 0.58
N ASP A 89 -2.57 3.01 -0.30
CA ASP A 89 -3.54 3.22 -1.39
C ASP A 89 -3.52 2.06 -2.40
N ALA A 90 -2.33 1.54 -2.74
CA ALA A 90 -2.19 0.35 -3.59
C ALA A 90 -2.96 -0.86 -3.05
N THR A 91 -2.92 -1.06 -1.71
CA THR A 91 -3.65 -2.15 -1.06
C THR A 91 -5.15 -2.00 -1.21
N PHE A 92 -5.69 -0.81 -0.88
CA PHE A 92 -7.12 -0.56 -1.01
C PHE A 92 -7.61 -0.70 -2.46
N LYS A 93 -6.86 -0.15 -3.43
CA LYS A 93 -7.20 -0.26 -4.84
C LYS A 93 -7.14 -1.69 -5.37
N ALA A 94 -6.14 -2.48 -4.95
CA ALA A 94 -6.02 -3.87 -5.36
C ALA A 94 -7.09 -4.77 -4.72
N ALA A 95 -7.42 -4.53 -3.46
CA ALA A 95 -8.52 -5.23 -2.79
C ALA A 95 -9.87 -4.89 -3.42
N ASN A 96 -10.12 -3.61 -3.71
CA ASN A 96 -11.33 -3.17 -4.39
C ASN A 96 -11.45 -3.76 -5.81
N TYR A 97 -10.34 -3.84 -6.56
CA TYR A 97 -10.30 -4.51 -7.87
C TYR A 97 -10.75 -5.98 -7.79
N LEU A 98 -10.46 -6.66 -6.67
CA LEU A 98 -10.84 -8.05 -6.40
C LEU A 98 -12.16 -8.18 -5.62
N GLU A 99 -12.86 -7.09 -5.34
CA GLU A 99 -14.08 -7.04 -4.54
C GLU A 99 -13.90 -7.69 -3.15
N ARG A 100 -12.74 -7.43 -2.51
CA ARG A 100 -12.38 -7.97 -1.19
C ARG A 100 -12.43 -6.90 -0.11
N GLU A 101 -12.91 -7.28 1.07
CA GLU A 101 -12.94 -6.41 2.24
C GLU A 101 -11.52 -6.22 2.81
N VAL A 102 -11.20 -4.96 3.16
CA VAL A 102 -9.92 -4.58 3.78
C VAL A 102 -10.15 -4.28 5.26
N HIS A 103 -9.40 -4.97 6.12
CA HIS A 103 -9.30 -4.66 7.54
C HIS A 103 -7.95 -4.00 7.82
N TYR A 104 -7.99 -2.75 8.26
CA TYR A 104 -6.82 -1.91 8.47
C TYR A 104 -6.36 -1.92 9.93
N PHE A 105 -5.08 -2.18 10.16
CA PHE A 105 -4.44 -2.14 11.48
C PHE A 105 -3.14 -1.34 11.40
N ASN A 106 -3.10 -0.17 12.06
CA ASN A 106 -1.87 0.62 12.17
C ASN A 106 -1.04 0.09 13.36
N LEU A 107 -0.02 -0.70 13.05
CA LEU A 107 0.84 -1.30 14.06
C LEU A 107 1.92 -0.33 14.56
N GLY A 108 2.23 0.72 13.80
CA GLY A 108 3.18 1.77 14.21
C GLY A 108 2.64 2.68 15.30
N ALA A 109 1.32 2.84 15.39
CA ALA A 109 0.64 3.64 16.41
C ALA A 109 0.19 2.82 17.63
N THR A 110 0.28 1.49 17.55
CA THR A 110 -0.19 0.59 18.61
C THR A 110 0.81 0.50 19.75
N GLN A 111 0.39 0.89 20.97
CA GLN A 111 1.20 0.77 22.20
C GLN A 111 1.05 -0.61 22.84
N ASP A 112 -0.13 -1.22 22.73
CA ASP A 112 -0.43 -2.56 23.24
C ASP A 112 -0.81 -3.51 22.09
N PRO A 113 0.17 -4.27 21.58
CA PRO A 113 -0.07 -5.23 20.50
C PRO A 113 -1.01 -6.37 20.87
N ARG A 114 -1.01 -6.80 22.13
CA ARG A 114 -1.89 -7.89 22.57
C ARG A 114 -3.35 -7.45 22.50
N SER A 115 -3.66 -6.30 23.03
CA SER A 115 -5.00 -5.72 22.95
C SER A 115 -5.48 -5.60 21.49
N THR A 116 -4.61 -5.14 20.60
CA THR A 116 -4.97 -4.92 19.19
C THR A 116 -5.11 -6.22 18.40
N LEU A 117 -4.23 -7.21 18.63
CA LEU A 117 -4.14 -8.42 17.82
C LEU A 117 -4.85 -9.63 18.46
N ILE A 118 -4.98 -9.67 19.78
CA ILE A 118 -5.56 -10.81 20.51
C ILE A 118 -6.91 -10.40 21.13
N GLY A 119 -6.89 -9.40 21.99
CA GLY A 119 -8.06 -8.93 22.72
C GLY A 119 -7.75 -8.59 24.17
N ASN A 120 -8.80 -8.32 24.93
CA ASN A 120 -8.70 -7.86 26.31
C ASN A 120 -9.62 -8.62 27.25
N THR A 121 -9.19 -8.75 28.49
CA THR A 121 -10.01 -9.24 29.57
C THR A 121 -10.69 -8.05 30.27
N HIS A 122 -12.00 -8.10 30.37
CA HIS A 122 -12.84 -7.09 30.99
C HIS A 122 -13.52 -7.66 32.21
N TYR A 123 -13.87 -6.79 33.16
CA TYR A 123 -14.69 -7.11 34.30
C TYR A 123 -16.03 -6.36 34.24
N ASN A 124 -17.11 -7.09 34.39
CA ASN A 124 -18.46 -6.54 34.54
C ASN A 124 -19.05 -7.03 35.88
N LYS A 125 -19.73 -6.15 36.62
CA LYS A 125 -20.34 -6.48 37.93
C LYS A 125 -21.37 -7.61 37.84
N ASP A 126 -22.09 -7.71 36.71
CA ASP A 126 -23.18 -8.66 36.53
C ASP A 126 -22.73 -10.00 35.93
N SER A 127 -21.70 -9.99 35.08
CA SER A 127 -21.21 -11.17 34.37
C SER A 127 -19.82 -11.66 34.80
N GLY A 128 -19.17 -10.92 35.74
CA GLY A 128 -17.82 -11.25 36.18
C GLY A 128 -16.75 -10.90 35.15
N THR A 129 -15.67 -11.66 35.12
CA THR A 129 -14.57 -11.48 34.17
C THR A 129 -14.88 -12.20 32.87
N TYR A 130 -14.71 -11.51 31.73
CA TYR A 130 -14.87 -12.08 30.40
C TYR A 130 -13.82 -11.60 29.44
N PHE A 131 -13.46 -12.42 28.47
CA PHE A 131 -12.51 -12.06 27.41
C PHE A 131 -13.25 -11.53 26.17
N SER A 132 -12.79 -10.39 25.64
CA SER A 132 -13.28 -9.79 24.39
C SER A 132 -12.21 -9.94 23.31
N GLU A 133 -12.55 -10.65 22.24
CA GLU A 133 -11.69 -10.78 21.07
C GLU A 133 -11.50 -9.45 20.36
N SER A 134 -10.30 -9.24 19.80
CA SER A 134 -10.02 -8.04 19.02
C SER A 134 -10.69 -8.08 17.64
N LEU A 135 -10.75 -6.92 16.98
CA LEU A 135 -11.20 -6.85 15.58
C LEU A 135 -10.28 -7.67 14.66
N PHE A 136 -9.00 -7.81 14.99
CA PHE A 136 -8.07 -8.62 14.21
C PHE A 136 -8.45 -10.09 14.24
N VAL A 137 -8.81 -10.64 15.40
CA VAL A 137 -9.27 -12.03 15.54
C VAL A 137 -10.51 -12.29 14.67
N ASN A 138 -11.44 -11.34 14.62
CA ASN A 138 -12.62 -11.45 13.77
C ASN A 138 -12.26 -11.37 12.28
N ALA A 139 -11.38 -10.45 11.92
CA ALA A 139 -10.96 -10.21 10.53
C ALA A 139 -10.25 -11.41 9.90
N ILE A 140 -9.35 -12.08 10.64
CA ILE A 140 -8.61 -13.25 10.14
C ILE A 140 -9.47 -14.50 9.95
N GLN A 141 -10.70 -14.52 10.46
CA GLN A 141 -11.68 -15.59 10.29
C GLN A 141 -12.61 -15.36 9.08
N GLN A 142 -12.54 -14.21 8.41
CA GLN A 142 -13.34 -13.91 7.23
C GLN A 142 -12.65 -14.43 5.97
N GLU A 143 -13.32 -15.29 5.21
CA GLU A 143 -12.76 -15.81 3.95
C GLU A 143 -12.48 -14.68 2.94
N ASN A 144 -11.30 -14.77 2.29
CA ASN A 144 -10.84 -13.84 1.28
C ASN A 144 -10.62 -12.40 1.78
N ALA A 145 -10.61 -12.14 3.08
CA ALA A 145 -10.29 -10.83 3.62
C ALA A 145 -8.85 -10.39 3.29
N VAL A 146 -8.65 -9.10 3.16
CA VAL A 146 -7.33 -8.46 3.05
C VAL A 146 -7.02 -7.78 4.37
N ILE A 147 -5.98 -8.24 5.05
CA ILE A 147 -5.53 -7.68 6.33
C ILE A 147 -4.36 -6.77 6.06
N LEU A 148 -4.57 -5.47 6.23
CA LEU A 148 -3.53 -4.46 6.05
C LEU A 148 -2.86 -4.14 7.39
N LEU A 149 -1.58 -4.50 7.51
CA LEU A 149 -0.70 -4.25 8.64
C LEU A 149 0.18 -3.04 8.33
N ASP A 150 -0.33 -1.85 8.63
CA ASP A 150 0.34 -0.60 8.26
C ASP A 150 1.47 -0.26 9.25
N GLU A 151 2.56 0.31 8.74
CA GLU A 151 3.76 0.71 9.49
C GLU A 151 4.41 -0.44 10.30
N LEU A 152 4.47 -1.66 9.75
CA LEU A 152 5.01 -2.84 10.43
C LEU A 152 6.46 -2.63 10.93
N SER A 153 7.28 -1.83 10.23
CA SER A 153 8.65 -1.49 10.65
C SER A 153 8.71 -0.65 11.94
N ARG A 154 7.62 -0.01 12.32
CA ARG A 154 7.51 0.77 13.57
C ARG A 154 6.82 0.00 14.69
N ALA A 155 6.27 -1.17 14.38
CA ALA A 155 5.55 -1.98 15.35
C ALA A 155 6.41 -2.39 16.55
N HIS A 156 5.77 -2.57 17.69
CA HIS A 156 6.43 -3.14 18.86
C HIS A 156 6.86 -4.59 18.60
N PRO A 157 8.03 -5.06 19.07
CA PRO A 157 8.51 -6.44 18.83
C PRO A 157 7.52 -7.53 19.24
N GLU A 158 6.68 -7.27 20.23
CA GLU A 158 5.62 -8.19 20.64
C GLU A 158 4.59 -8.44 19.53
N ALA A 159 4.26 -7.42 18.72
CA ALA A 159 3.41 -7.61 17.55
C ALA A 159 4.02 -8.59 16.56
N TRP A 160 5.33 -8.50 16.34
CA TRP A 160 6.04 -9.43 15.46
C TRP A 160 5.97 -10.87 15.98
N ASN A 161 6.15 -11.07 17.28
CA ASN A 161 6.06 -12.40 17.90
C ASN A 161 4.66 -13.01 17.74
N ILE A 162 3.61 -12.23 17.95
CA ILE A 162 2.22 -12.66 17.75
C ILE A 162 1.97 -13.04 16.29
N LEU A 163 2.50 -12.23 15.35
CA LEU A 163 2.30 -12.44 13.92
C LEU A 163 3.11 -13.61 13.33
N MET A 164 4.11 -14.15 14.05
CA MET A 164 4.96 -15.23 13.53
C MET A 164 4.18 -16.44 13.06
N THR A 165 3.21 -16.91 13.83
CA THR A 165 2.37 -18.07 13.50
C THR A 165 1.24 -17.72 12.53
N VAL A 166 0.74 -16.49 12.61
CA VAL A 166 -0.30 -15.95 11.74
C VAL A 166 0.18 -15.85 10.29
N LEU A 167 1.40 -15.36 10.11
CA LEU A 167 2.03 -15.14 8.79
C LEU A 167 2.72 -16.39 8.24
N ASP A 168 2.87 -17.43 9.03
CA ASP A 168 3.51 -18.67 8.56
C ASP A 168 2.73 -19.27 7.38
N PRO A 169 3.39 -19.63 6.27
CA PRO A 169 2.69 -20.09 5.06
C PRO A 169 2.01 -21.46 5.22
N ILE A 170 2.38 -22.23 6.25
CA ILE A 170 1.88 -23.59 6.49
C ILE A 170 0.92 -23.62 7.68
N GLN A 171 1.32 -23.04 8.81
CA GLN A 171 0.59 -23.17 10.07
C GLN A 171 -0.64 -22.24 10.13
N ARG A 172 -0.46 -20.95 9.83
CA ARG A 172 -1.52 -19.94 9.73
C ARG A 172 -2.57 -20.02 10.85
N TYR A 173 -2.14 -19.75 12.07
CA TYR A 173 -3.03 -19.72 13.23
C TYR A 173 -2.67 -18.60 14.21
N LEU A 174 -3.65 -18.20 15.02
CA LEU A 174 -3.48 -17.36 16.20
C LEU A 174 -3.99 -18.12 17.43
N ARG A 175 -3.23 -18.10 18.52
CA ARG A 175 -3.64 -18.72 19.78
C ARG A 175 -4.11 -17.65 20.75
N LEU A 176 -5.29 -17.92 21.38
CA LEU A 176 -5.89 -17.03 22.37
C LEU A 176 -5.68 -17.62 23.77
N ASP A 177 -4.46 -17.48 24.31
CA ASP A 177 -4.08 -18.08 25.60
C ASP A 177 -4.86 -17.51 26.80
N GLU A 178 -5.39 -16.29 26.69
CA GLU A 178 -6.16 -15.59 27.73
C GLU A 178 -7.65 -15.93 27.73
N LYS A 179 -8.13 -16.55 26.66
CA LYS A 179 -9.52 -17.00 26.55
C LYS A 179 -9.70 -18.39 27.17
N ASP A 180 -10.87 -18.64 27.74
CA ASP A 180 -11.22 -19.95 28.28
C ASP A 180 -10.95 -21.07 27.26
N ASN A 181 -10.31 -22.16 27.73
CA ASN A 181 -9.84 -23.28 26.91
C ASN A 181 -8.73 -22.95 25.89
N SER A 182 -8.14 -21.77 25.92
CA SER A 182 -7.03 -21.32 25.04
C SER A 182 -7.20 -21.72 23.56
N PRO A 183 -8.28 -21.32 22.88
CA PRO A 183 -8.57 -21.80 21.54
C PRO A 183 -7.53 -21.35 20.53
N THR A 184 -7.31 -22.19 19.52
CA THR A 184 -6.48 -21.88 18.36
C THR A 184 -7.37 -21.45 17.20
N ILE A 185 -7.25 -20.19 16.77
CA ILE A 185 -7.99 -19.60 15.66
C ILE A 185 -7.20 -19.85 14.38
N LYS A 186 -7.76 -20.59 13.45
CA LYS A 186 -7.17 -20.78 12.11
C LYS A 186 -7.51 -19.60 11.22
N ILE A 187 -6.52 -19.18 10.43
CA ILE A 187 -6.74 -18.16 9.42
C ILE A 187 -7.64 -18.72 8.32
N ALA A 188 -8.69 -17.98 7.97
CA ALA A 188 -9.65 -18.41 6.96
C ALA A 188 -9.01 -18.51 5.56
N ASN A 189 -9.65 -19.27 4.68
CA ASN A 189 -9.16 -19.49 3.32
C ASN A 189 -9.13 -18.17 2.53
N GLY A 190 -8.07 -17.97 1.74
CA GLY A 190 -7.93 -16.83 0.86
C GLY A 190 -7.57 -15.52 1.55
N VAL A 191 -7.43 -15.49 2.88
CA VAL A 191 -6.95 -14.31 3.61
C VAL A 191 -5.54 -13.95 3.14
N SER A 192 -5.33 -12.68 2.81
CA SER A 192 -4.03 -12.12 2.42
C SER A 192 -3.60 -11.07 3.43
N PHE A 193 -2.36 -11.17 3.92
CA PHE A 193 -1.78 -10.14 4.77
C PHE A 193 -0.90 -9.23 3.92
N ILE A 194 -1.16 -7.93 4.00
CA ILE A 194 -0.35 -6.90 3.34
C ILE A 194 0.25 -6.04 4.43
N ALA A 195 1.57 -5.99 4.48
CA ALA A 195 2.30 -5.11 5.38
C ALA A 195 2.88 -3.94 4.62
N THR A 196 2.93 -2.77 5.25
CA THR A 196 3.71 -1.64 4.76
C THR A 196 4.90 -1.40 5.68
N ALA A 197 6.03 -1.03 5.10
CA ALA A 197 7.22 -0.66 5.83
C ALA A 197 7.92 0.52 5.15
N ASN A 198 8.35 1.49 5.94
CA ASN A 198 9.25 2.52 5.48
C ASN A 198 10.67 2.00 5.70
N ILE A 199 11.46 1.86 4.63
CA ILE A 199 12.84 1.41 4.69
C ILE A 199 13.71 2.54 4.15
N GLY A 200 14.71 2.94 4.93
CA GLY A 200 15.64 4.00 4.59
C GLY A 200 16.34 4.52 5.85
N MET A 201 17.55 5.05 5.69
CA MET A 201 18.34 5.58 6.82
C MET A 201 17.71 6.86 7.40
N GLU A 202 16.87 7.54 6.65
CA GLU A 202 16.12 8.74 7.04
C GLU A 202 15.00 8.47 8.05
N TYR A 203 14.58 7.22 8.23
CA TYR A 203 13.48 6.87 9.14
C TYR A 203 14.01 6.46 10.51
N THR A 204 14.31 7.43 11.36
CA THR A 204 14.87 7.23 12.70
C THR A 204 14.02 6.42 13.66
N ALA A 205 12.71 6.33 13.41
CA ALA A 205 11.76 5.57 14.24
C ALA A 205 11.51 4.14 13.72
N THR A 206 12.15 3.72 12.61
CA THR A 206 11.98 2.37 12.08
C THR A 206 12.94 1.41 12.78
N ARG A 207 12.45 0.22 13.08
CA ARG A 207 13.27 -0.88 13.60
C ARG A 207 13.73 -1.75 12.45
N VAL A 208 14.89 -2.37 12.60
CA VAL A 208 15.30 -3.43 11.69
C VAL A 208 14.34 -4.60 11.88
N ILE A 209 13.54 -4.86 10.85
CA ILE A 209 12.59 -5.96 10.88
C ILE A 209 13.38 -7.28 10.90
N ASP A 210 13.01 -8.19 11.78
CA ASP A 210 13.61 -9.51 11.88
C ASP A 210 13.49 -10.24 10.53
N ARG A 211 14.58 -10.87 10.10
CA ARG A 211 14.63 -11.64 8.86
C ARG A 211 13.58 -12.74 8.82
N ALA A 212 13.28 -13.36 9.97
CA ALA A 212 12.25 -14.38 10.06
C ALA A 212 10.84 -13.85 9.72
N ILE A 213 10.56 -12.57 10.03
CA ILE A 213 9.31 -11.91 9.60
C ILE A 213 9.37 -11.63 8.10
N LEU A 214 10.49 -11.09 7.59
CA LEU A 214 10.64 -10.78 6.16
C LEU A 214 10.46 -12.01 5.27
N ASP A 215 10.99 -13.15 5.67
CA ASP A 215 10.89 -14.41 4.93
C ASP A 215 9.44 -14.92 4.77
N ARG A 216 8.51 -14.39 5.53
CA ARG A 216 7.07 -14.69 5.44
C ARG A 216 6.30 -13.85 4.42
N PHE A 217 6.98 -12.88 3.80
CA PHE A 217 6.38 -11.97 2.83
C PHE A 217 7.05 -12.06 1.46
N SER A 218 6.25 -11.83 0.42
CA SER A 218 6.77 -11.45 -0.89
C SER A 218 6.95 -9.94 -0.91
N LEU A 219 8.15 -9.45 -1.26
CA LEU A 219 8.45 -8.03 -1.22
C LEU A 219 8.03 -7.32 -2.52
N ILE A 220 7.46 -6.13 -2.38
CA ILE A 220 7.22 -5.16 -3.45
C ILE A 220 7.85 -3.84 -3.04
N GLU A 221 8.88 -3.43 -3.76
CA GLU A 221 9.49 -2.12 -3.55
C GLU A 221 8.70 -1.06 -4.32
N MET A 222 8.33 0.00 -3.61
CA MET A 222 7.61 1.16 -4.15
C MET A 222 8.54 2.38 -4.05
N ASP A 223 8.63 3.13 -5.14
CA ASP A 223 9.37 4.38 -5.19
C ASP A 223 8.44 5.59 -5.33
N VAL A 224 9.00 6.77 -5.16
CA VAL A 224 8.34 8.01 -5.58
C VAL A 224 8.19 8.01 -7.10
N LEU A 225 7.16 8.68 -7.59
CA LEU A 225 6.91 8.76 -9.03
C LEU A 225 8.00 9.57 -9.74
N SER A 226 8.28 9.21 -10.98
CA SER A 226 9.07 10.05 -11.90
C SER A 226 8.32 11.37 -12.18
N GLU A 227 9.01 12.39 -12.68
CA GLU A 227 8.38 13.65 -13.04
C GLU A 227 7.25 13.47 -14.05
N ASP A 228 7.44 12.60 -15.06
CA ASP A 228 6.46 12.33 -16.12
C ASP A 228 5.23 11.57 -15.57
N ASP A 229 5.47 10.59 -14.68
CA ASP A 229 4.40 9.82 -14.06
C ASP A 229 3.59 10.68 -13.09
N GLU A 230 4.27 11.55 -12.33
CA GLU A 230 3.62 12.49 -11.41
C GLU A 230 2.81 13.53 -12.15
N TYR A 231 3.35 14.09 -13.26
CA TYR A 231 2.59 14.95 -14.14
C TYR A 231 1.33 14.26 -14.68
N THR A 232 1.45 13.01 -15.14
CA THR A 232 0.32 12.25 -15.66
C THR A 232 -0.74 12.01 -14.58
N LEU A 233 -0.32 11.70 -13.35
CA LEU A 233 -1.20 11.55 -12.20
C LEU A 233 -1.94 12.85 -11.88
N LEU A 234 -1.20 13.95 -11.77
CA LEU A 234 -1.76 15.26 -11.42
C LEU A 234 -2.70 15.76 -12.51
N LYS A 235 -2.34 15.61 -13.80
CA LYS A 235 -3.21 15.97 -14.92
C LYS A 235 -4.52 15.18 -14.92
N GLY A 236 -4.46 13.89 -14.55
CA GLY A 236 -5.65 13.05 -14.41
C GLY A 236 -6.55 13.46 -13.24
N LYS A 237 -5.97 13.86 -12.11
CA LYS A 237 -6.70 14.29 -10.90
C LYS A 237 -7.22 15.73 -11.02
N PHE A 238 -6.45 16.62 -11.63
CA PHE A 238 -6.68 18.06 -11.67
C PHE A 238 -6.68 18.59 -13.13
N PRO A 239 -7.62 18.18 -13.97
CA PRO A 239 -7.61 18.50 -15.40
C PRO A 239 -7.80 20.00 -15.70
N THR A 240 -8.27 20.78 -14.73
CA THR A 240 -8.52 22.23 -14.86
C THR A 240 -7.30 23.10 -14.58
N ILE A 241 -6.25 22.55 -13.97
CA ILE A 241 -5.01 23.31 -13.71
C ILE A 241 -4.26 23.53 -15.03
N ASP A 242 -3.71 24.72 -15.19
CA ASP A 242 -2.87 25.06 -16.35
C ASP A 242 -1.66 24.10 -16.44
N GLU A 243 -1.40 23.65 -17.67
CA GLU A 243 -0.35 22.66 -17.95
C GLU A 243 1.04 23.14 -17.51
N LYS A 244 1.33 24.43 -17.71
CA LYS A 244 2.62 25.01 -17.30
C LYS A 244 2.81 24.99 -15.79
N GLN A 245 1.73 25.22 -15.03
CA GLN A 245 1.78 25.15 -13.57
C GLN A 245 2.05 23.72 -13.09
N LEU A 246 1.38 22.70 -13.67
CA LEU A 246 1.63 21.31 -13.35
C LEU A 246 3.07 20.88 -13.69
N LEU A 247 3.56 21.24 -14.88
CA LEU A 247 4.94 20.95 -15.28
C LEU A 247 5.96 21.62 -14.35
N SER A 248 5.73 22.90 -13.98
CA SER A 248 6.59 23.60 -13.04
C SER A 248 6.60 22.94 -11.66
N LEU A 249 5.43 22.50 -11.16
CA LEU A 249 5.33 21.81 -9.89
C LEU A 249 6.11 20.46 -9.92
N CYS A 250 5.91 19.65 -10.96
CA CYS A 250 6.61 18.36 -11.10
C CYS A 250 8.13 18.57 -11.20
N ALA A 251 8.58 19.59 -11.95
CA ALA A 251 10.00 19.91 -12.07
C ALA A 251 10.62 20.38 -10.73
N ILE A 252 9.92 21.21 -9.98
CA ILE A 252 10.35 21.64 -8.62
C ILE A 252 10.52 20.43 -7.72
N VAL A 253 9.51 19.56 -7.66
CA VAL A 253 9.54 18.37 -6.82
C VAL A 253 10.61 17.39 -7.29
N GLY A 254 10.75 17.21 -8.61
CA GLY A 254 11.79 16.40 -9.21
C GLY A 254 13.21 16.84 -8.86
N ASP A 255 13.48 18.15 -8.94
CA ASP A 255 14.79 18.72 -8.59
C ASP A 255 15.09 18.56 -7.09
N ILE A 256 14.10 18.74 -6.21
CA ILE A 256 14.24 18.50 -4.77
C ILE A 256 14.59 17.03 -4.51
N ARG A 257 13.89 16.09 -5.16
CA ARG A 257 14.16 14.65 -5.01
C ARG A 257 15.52 14.24 -5.56
N LYS A 258 15.96 14.84 -6.67
CA LYS A 258 17.30 14.62 -7.23
C LYS A 258 18.39 15.07 -6.26
N GLU A 259 18.22 16.24 -5.64
CA GLU A 259 19.19 16.76 -4.66
C GLU A 259 19.37 15.84 -3.44
N ILE A 260 18.27 15.24 -2.96
CA ILE A 260 18.32 14.30 -1.82
C ILE A 260 19.05 13.00 -2.18
N ASN A 261 18.96 12.58 -3.43
CA ASN A 261 19.60 11.35 -3.92
C ASN A 261 21.05 11.55 -4.38
N THR A 262 21.69 12.68 -4.08
CA THR A 262 23.11 12.92 -4.35
C THR A 262 24.00 12.30 -3.26
N ASP A 263 25.29 12.11 -3.55
CA ASP A 263 26.27 11.61 -2.58
C ASP A 263 26.46 12.53 -1.34
N SER A 264 26.13 13.80 -1.49
CA SER A 264 26.21 14.82 -0.42
C SER A 264 24.96 15.69 -0.45
N PRO A 265 23.81 15.19 0.03
CA PRO A 265 22.55 15.90 -0.06
C PRO A 265 22.56 17.16 0.82
N ARG A 266 22.05 18.26 0.27
CA ARG A 266 21.81 19.51 1.00
C ARG A 266 20.45 19.54 1.69
N LEU A 267 19.57 18.60 1.34
CA LEU A 267 18.21 18.51 1.85
C LEU A 267 18.04 17.20 2.61
N SER A 268 17.37 17.30 3.76
CA SER A 268 17.11 16.16 4.65
C SER A 268 15.74 15.53 4.43
N THR A 269 14.79 16.25 3.82
CA THR A 269 13.38 15.84 3.72
C THR A 269 12.93 15.75 2.28
N MET A 270 12.40 14.60 1.88
CA MET A 270 11.86 14.35 0.55
C MET A 270 10.40 14.82 0.45
N ILE A 271 10.05 15.49 -0.63
CA ILE A 271 8.65 15.77 -0.96
C ILE A 271 8.01 14.51 -1.55
N SER A 272 7.02 13.98 -0.86
CA SER A 272 6.27 12.80 -1.29
C SER A 272 5.23 13.15 -2.36
N THR A 273 4.74 12.15 -3.10
CA THR A 273 3.61 12.32 -4.03
C THR A 273 2.34 12.81 -3.31
N ARG A 274 2.14 12.47 -2.03
CA ARG A 274 1.04 13.01 -1.21
C ARG A 274 1.15 14.53 -1.08
N ASN A 275 2.34 15.04 -0.75
CA ASN A 275 2.56 16.50 -0.67
C ASN A 275 2.35 17.17 -2.01
N THR A 276 2.78 16.55 -3.12
CA THR A 276 2.59 17.12 -4.47
C THR A 276 1.11 17.21 -4.83
N ILE A 277 0.30 16.22 -4.46
CA ILE A 277 -1.16 16.25 -4.65
C ILE A 277 -1.78 17.40 -3.84
N GLU A 278 -1.41 17.55 -2.57
CA GLU A 278 -1.91 18.63 -1.70
C GLU A 278 -1.54 20.01 -2.23
N ILE A 279 -0.33 20.17 -2.77
CA ILE A 279 0.09 21.42 -3.44
C ILE A 279 -0.76 21.67 -4.68
N ALA A 280 -1.04 20.64 -5.49
CA ALA A 280 -1.88 20.77 -6.67
C ALA A 280 -3.33 21.12 -6.32
N GLU A 281 -3.87 20.64 -5.20
CA GLU A 281 -5.18 21.04 -4.66
C GLU A 281 -5.22 22.54 -4.37
N LEU A 282 -4.21 23.10 -3.70
CA LEU A 282 -4.13 24.54 -3.47
C LEU A 282 -4.07 25.32 -4.79
N ILE A 283 -3.30 24.85 -5.78
CA ILE A 283 -3.22 25.50 -7.09
C ILE A 283 -4.59 25.46 -7.80
N MET A 284 -5.33 24.37 -7.68
CA MET A 284 -6.70 24.25 -8.22
C MET A 284 -7.65 25.25 -7.56
N ASP A 285 -7.47 25.50 -6.25
CA ASP A 285 -8.25 26.48 -5.48
C ASP A 285 -7.83 27.93 -5.78
N GLY A 286 -6.83 28.14 -6.66
CA GLY A 286 -6.41 29.46 -7.13
C GLY A 286 -5.16 30.02 -6.45
N PHE A 287 -4.51 29.29 -5.55
CA PHE A 287 -3.23 29.71 -5.00
C PHE A 287 -2.13 29.68 -6.07
N SER A 288 -1.19 30.62 -6.00
CA SER A 288 0.00 30.52 -6.82
C SER A 288 0.93 29.40 -6.34
N ILE A 289 1.79 28.88 -7.24
CA ILE A 289 2.84 27.92 -6.83
C ILE A 289 3.70 28.48 -5.70
N HIS A 290 3.96 29.82 -5.71
CA HIS A 290 4.73 30.47 -4.65
C HIS A 290 4.01 30.40 -3.29
N ASP A 291 2.71 30.70 -3.25
CA ASP A 291 1.93 30.67 -2.01
C ASP A 291 1.78 29.24 -1.50
N ALA A 292 1.50 28.29 -2.39
CA ALA A 292 1.44 26.87 -2.05
C ALA A 292 2.79 26.36 -1.50
N ALA A 293 3.91 26.79 -2.10
CA ALA A 293 5.25 26.45 -1.61
C ALA A 293 5.52 27.06 -0.22
N GLN A 294 5.06 28.28 0.03
CA GLN A 294 5.19 28.95 1.32
C GLN A 294 4.46 28.18 2.43
N LEU A 295 3.30 27.62 2.10
CA LEU A 295 2.45 26.91 3.06
C LEU A 295 2.88 25.45 3.27
N LEU A 296 3.26 24.74 2.19
CA LEU A 296 3.41 23.28 2.23
C LEU A 296 4.85 22.79 1.99
N ILE A 297 5.72 23.58 1.34
CA ILE A 297 7.11 23.17 1.06
C ILE A 297 8.08 23.76 2.07
N TYR A 298 8.09 25.08 2.24
CA TYR A 298 9.10 25.72 3.09
C TYR A 298 9.08 25.25 4.56
N PRO A 299 7.93 24.97 5.18
CA PRO A 299 7.90 24.49 6.57
C PRO A 299 8.56 23.10 6.76
N LEU A 300 8.72 22.31 5.70
CA LEU A 300 9.37 21.00 5.77
C LEU A 300 10.88 21.11 6.02
N TYR A 301 11.47 22.27 5.79
CA TYR A 301 12.91 22.50 5.84
C TYR A 301 13.31 23.45 6.95
N PRO A 302 14.39 23.15 7.70
CA PRO A 302 14.95 24.04 8.72
C PRO A 302 15.31 25.42 8.15
N ASN A 303 15.23 26.45 8.99
CA ASN A 303 15.54 27.84 8.63
C ASN A 303 16.68 28.39 9.52
N ASP A 304 17.79 27.68 9.55
CA ASP A 304 18.90 27.91 10.48
C ASP A 304 20.01 28.78 9.86
N GLY A 305 19.63 29.95 9.35
CA GLY A 305 20.58 30.92 8.79
C GLY A 305 20.58 31.03 7.26
N ASN A 306 21.59 31.73 6.72
CA ASN A 306 21.64 32.10 5.31
C ASN A 306 21.91 30.91 4.35
N ASP A 307 22.49 29.83 4.81
CA ASP A 307 22.78 28.59 4.06
C ASP A 307 21.84 27.46 4.45
N SER A 308 20.67 27.79 5.02
CA SER A 308 19.71 26.75 5.44
C SER A 308 19.08 26.02 4.25
N GLU A 309 18.61 24.80 4.50
CA GLU A 309 17.87 24.00 3.53
C GLU A 309 16.71 24.79 2.93
N ARG A 310 15.99 25.56 3.75
CA ARG A 310 14.87 26.41 3.30
C ARG A 310 15.31 27.48 2.31
N VAL A 311 16.47 28.10 2.50
CA VAL A 311 17.00 29.11 1.57
C VAL A 311 17.34 28.44 0.23
N PHE A 312 17.96 27.27 0.26
CA PHE A 312 18.25 26.50 -0.96
C PHE A 312 16.96 26.14 -1.72
N VAL A 313 15.94 25.64 -1.04
CA VAL A 313 14.63 25.30 -1.65
C VAL A 313 13.96 26.55 -2.25
N LYS A 314 14.03 27.71 -1.56
CA LYS A 314 13.52 28.98 -2.12
C LYS A 314 14.22 29.34 -3.42
N GLN A 315 15.54 29.24 -3.48
CA GLN A 315 16.32 29.53 -4.68
C GLN A 315 15.97 28.56 -5.83
N LEU A 316 15.76 27.29 -5.51
CA LEU A 316 15.35 26.27 -6.47
C LEU A 316 13.97 26.61 -7.05
N ILE A 317 12.98 26.92 -6.22
CA ILE A 317 11.63 27.25 -6.67
C ILE A 317 11.62 28.54 -7.50
N GLN A 318 12.44 29.53 -7.18
CA GLN A 318 12.56 30.78 -7.94
C GLN A 318 12.94 30.57 -9.41
N LYS A 319 13.64 29.50 -9.76
CA LYS A 319 13.97 29.16 -11.16
C LYS A 319 12.72 28.91 -12.01
N TYR A 320 11.68 28.37 -11.39
CA TYR A 320 10.44 27.97 -12.07
C TYR A 320 9.31 28.99 -11.95
N VAL A 321 9.35 29.84 -10.91
CA VAL A 321 8.31 30.83 -10.61
C VAL A 321 8.77 32.26 -10.99
N GLY A 322 10.05 32.43 -11.40
CA GLY A 322 10.65 33.70 -11.74
C GLY A 322 10.04 34.34 -13.00
N GLY A 323 9.08 35.27 -12.82
CA GLY A 323 8.45 36.05 -13.89
C GLY A 323 7.03 36.52 -13.61
N THR A 324 6.38 36.03 -12.60
CA THR A 324 5.01 36.47 -12.23
C THR A 324 5.11 37.58 -11.17
N SER A 325 4.84 38.82 -11.59
CA SER A 325 4.64 39.96 -10.70
C SER A 325 3.62 39.65 -9.61
N LYS A 326 3.89 40.18 -8.42
CA LYS A 326 3.01 40.20 -7.25
C LYS A 326 1.55 40.52 -7.62
N LYS A 327 0.74 39.52 -7.95
CA LYS A 327 -0.69 39.55 -7.75
C LYS A 327 -0.92 38.73 -6.48
N GLN A 328 -1.10 39.44 -5.36
CA GLN A 328 -1.59 38.83 -4.13
C GLN A 328 -3.00 38.30 -4.39
N LEU A 329 -3.24 37.04 -4.05
CA LEU A 329 -4.50 36.36 -4.31
C LEU A 329 -5.67 36.88 -3.45
N PHE A 330 -5.37 37.57 -2.37
CA PHE A 330 -6.34 38.20 -1.47
C PHE A 330 -6.14 39.71 -1.41
N ASP A 331 -6.53 40.42 -2.47
CA ASP A 331 -6.92 41.79 -2.32
C ASP A 331 -8.31 41.82 -1.63
N LEU A 332 -8.27 41.82 -0.29
CA LEU A 332 -9.45 41.94 0.57
C LEU A 332 -10.13 43.34 0.47
N GLU A 333 -9.69 44.19 -0.45
CA GLU A 333 -10.24 45.54 -0.64
C GLU A 333 -11.38 45.63 -1.67
N ASN A 334 -11.82 44.50 -2.24
CA ASN A 334 -12.92 44.48 -3.23
C ASN A 334 -14.00 43.41 -2.93
N ILE A 335 -14.38 43.27 -1.65
CA ILE A 335 -15.65 42.64 -1.25
C ILE A 335 -16.48 43.64 -0.48
#